data_3f1b7dbcc2a784341d886d77ef6f6977
#
_entry.id   3f1b7dbcc2a784341d886d77ef6f6977
#
_cell.length_a   1.000
_cell.length_b   1.000
_cell.length_c   1.000
_cell.angle_alpha   90.00
_cell.angle_beta   90.00
_cell.angle_gamma   90.00
#
_symmetry.space_group_name_H-M   'P 1'
#
loop_
_entity.id
_entity.type
_entity.pdbx_description
1 polymer ?
#
loop_
_entity_poly.entity_id
_entity_poly.type
_entity_poly.pdbx_seq_one_letter_code
_entity_poly.pdbx_strand_id
1 'polypeptide(L)'
;MSLARMLLKASLFAAIALLPIASVANAQSATEIQLSYKDKKFDPAEVTAPADTPIVIKLRNLDAKAMEFESKTLKVEKVVAGSSDATINVRAQKPGRYEFFDEYNEKVARVALVVK
;
A
#
# COMPACT_ATOMS: atom_id res chain seq x y z
N MET A 1 54.51 52.57 -32.44
CA MET A 1 54.32 51.24 -31.75
C MET A 1 52.91 51.16 -31.32
N SER A 2 52.11 50.38 -32.02
CA SER A 2 50.77 50.12 -31.58
C SER A 2 50.75 48.90 -30.71
N LEU A 3 50.41 49.06 -29.47
CA LEU A 3 50.14 48.00 -28.57
C LEU A 3 48.68 47.49 -28.85
N ALA A 4 48.55 46.39 -29.56
CA ALA A 4 47.27 45.77 -29.71
C ALA A 4 46.86 45.24 -28.36
N ARG A 5 45.98 45.95 -27.70
CA ARG A 5 45.30 45.44 -26.54
C ARG A 5 44.25 44.46 -27.00
N MET A 6 44.56 43.21 -26.95
CA MET A 6 43.58 42.15 -27.10
C MET A 6 42.68 42.14 -25.86
N LEU A 7 41.53 42.74 -25.98
CA LEU A 7 40.48 42.60 -24.98
C LEU A 7 39.85 41.22 -25.17
N LEU A 8 40.30 40.30 -24.37
CA LEU A 8 39.69 38.99 -24.28
C LEU A 8 38.35 39.17 -23.53
N LYS A 9 37.28 39.36 -24.28
CA LYS A 9 35.94 39.28 -23.68
C LYS A 9 35.64 37.82 -23.37
N ALA A 10 35.92 37.46 -22.13
CA ALA A 10 35.43 36.19 -21.62
C ALA A 10 33.90 36.28 -21.51
N SER A 11 33.20 35.75 -22.47
CA SER A 11 31.77 35.57 -22.39
C SER A 11 31.52 34.42 -21.38
N LEU A 12 31.17 34.81 -20.18
CA LEU A 12 30.72 33.82 -19.22
C LEU A 12 29.31 33.36 -19.63
N PHE A 13 29.22 32.29 -20.41
CA PHE A 13 27.96 31.63 -20.64
C PHE A 13 27.59 30.89 -19.36
N ALA A 14 26.76 31.53 -18.55
CA ALA A 14 26.09 30.83 -17.49
C ALA A 14 25.07 29.86 -18.13
N ALA A 15 25.47 28.62 -18.31
CA ALA A 15 24.53 27.58 -18.71
C ALA A 15 23.60 27.36 -17.51
N ILE A 16 22.42 27.98 -17.57
CA ILE A 16 21.33 27.64 -16.64
C ILE A 16 20.87 26.27 -17.08
N ALA A 17 21.40 25.22 -16.41
CA ALA A 17 20.86 23.89 -16.53
C ALA A 17 19.46 23.90 -15.91
N LEU A 18 18.44 23.99 -16.74
CA LEU A 18 17.07 23.67 -16.37
C LEU A 18 17.02 22.20 -16.02
N LEU A 19 17.21 21.86 -14.74
CA LEU A 19 16.92 20.54 -14.25
C LEU A 19 15.40 20.34 -14.40
N PRO A 20 14.97 19.27 -15.09
CA PRO A 20 13.55 18.97 -15.11
C PRO A 20 13.12 18.77 -13.65
N ILE A 21 12.23 19.62 -13.17
CA ILE A 21 11.55 19.36 -11.92
C ILE A 21 10.71 18.13 -12.20
N ALA A 22 11.22 16.95 -11.82
CA ALA A 22 10.39 15.77 -11.77
C ALA A 22 9.27 16.09 -10.77
N SER A 23 8.08 16.32 -11.31
CA SER A 23 6.90 16.37 -10.48
C SER A 23 6.81 15.00 -9.81
N VAL A 24 7.14 14.96 -8.53
CA VAL A 24 6.85 13.79 -7.70
C VAL A 24 5.34 13.70 -7.71
N ALA A 25 4.80 12.78 -8.54
CA ALA A 25 3.42 12.42 -8.42
C ALA A 25 3.21 12.03 -6.96
N ASN A 26 2.37 12.77 -6.24
CA ASN A 26 1.98 12.41 -4.89
C ASN A 26 1.31 11.05 -4.95
N ALA A 27 2.12 9.99 -4.89
CA ALA A 27 1.60 8.66 -4.66
C ALA A 27 0.95 8.72 -3.29
N GLN A 28 -0.38 8.59 -3.27
CA GLN A 28 -1.15 8.55 -2.05
C GLN A 28 -0.61 7.39 -1.20
N SER A 29 -0.14 7.69 0.01
CA SER A 29 0.35 6.67 0.93
C SER A 29 -0.76 5.69 1.25
N ALA A 30 -0.46 4.39 1.15
CA ALA A 30 -1.39 3.35 1.54
C ALA A 30 -1.65 3.37 3.05
N THR A 31 -2.87 3.10 3.45
CA THR A 31 -3.22 2.85 4.85
C THR A 31 -2.82 1.43 5.20
N GLU A 32 -1.97 1.28 6.20
CA GLU A 32 -1.53 -0.04 6.67
C GLU A 32 -2.43 -0.52 7.82
N ILE A 33 -2.91 -1.74 7.71
CA ILE A 33 -3.74 -2.40 8.71
C ILE A 33 -3.02 -3.66 9.17
N GLN A 34 -2.89 -3.81 10.49
CA GLN A 34 -2.37 -5.02 11.13
C GLN A 34 -3.52 -5.93 11.52
N LEU A 35 -3.41 -7.19 11.15
CA LEU A 35 -4.44 -8.20 11.41
C LEU A 35 -3.77 -9.52 11.76
N SER A 36 -4.24 -10.18 12.81
CA SER A 36 -3.79 -11.53 13.14
C SER A 36 -4.93 -12.54 13.04
N TYR A 37 -4.57 -13.78 12.82
CA TYR A 37 -5.49 -14.92 12.72
C TYR A 37 -5.02 -16.05 13.61
N LYS A 38 -5.90 -16.51 14.49
CA LYS A 38 -5.66 -17.64 15.39
C LYS A 38 -6.98 -18.31 15.78
N ASP A 39 -6.99 -19.64 15.80
CA ASP A 39 -8.14 -20.43 16.25
C ASP A 39 -9.45 -20.00 15.57
N LYS A 40 -9.42 -19.84 14.25
CA LYS A 40 -10.57 -19.42 13.44
C LYS A 40 -11.11 -18.03 13.78
N LYS A 41 -10.27 -17.16 14.32
CA LYS A 41 -10.63 -15.79 14.69
C LYS A 41 -9.62 -14.79 14.15
N PHE A 42 -10.13 -13.71 13.62
CA PHE A 42 -9.34 -12.53 13.30
C PHE A 42 -9.30 -11.58 14.49
N ASP A 43 -8.15 -10.95 14.71
CA ASP A 43 -7.98 -9.95 15.73
C ASP A 43 -7.26 -8.73 15.11
N PRO A 44 -7.91 -7.55 15.14
CA PRO A 44 -9.27 -7.28 15.57
C PRO A 44 -10.33 -7.86 14.62
N ALA A 45 -11.58 -7.99 15.10
CA ALA A 45 -12.70 -8.50 14.29
C ALA A 45 -13.27 -7.47 13.32
N GLU A 46 -12.92 -6.22 13.50
CA GLU A 46 -13.28 -5.10 12.63
C GLU A 46 -12.11 -4.13 12.52
N VAL A 47 -11.83 -3.69 11.31
CA VAL A 47 -10.80 -2.70 10.99
C VAL A 47 -11.39 -1.55 10.19
N THR A 48 -10.83 -0.37 10.33
CA THR A 48 -11.31 0.85 9.67
C THR A 48 -10.23 1.41 8.75
N ALA A 49 -10.64 1.93 7.61
CA ALA A 49 -9.77 2.61 6.67
C ALA A 49 -10.46 3.83 6.06
N PRO A 50 -9.70 4.87 5.65
CA PRO A 50 -10.27 6.00 4.94
C PRO A 50 -10.70 5.62 3.52
N ALA A 51 -11.77 6.26 3.04
CA ALA A 51 -12.23 6.11 1.67
C ALA A 51 -11.20 6.63 0.66
N ASP A 52 -11.28 6.10 -0.55
CA ASP A 52 -10.47 6.54 -1.69
C ASP A 52 -8.96 6.50 -1.46
N THR A 53 -8.51 5.62 -0.57
CA THR A 53 -7.11 5.44 -0.20
C THR A 53 -6.73 3.97 -0.37
N PRO A 54 -5.60 3.64 -1.02
CA PRO A 54 -5.11 2.27 -1.08
C PRO A 54 -4.88 1.70 0.32
N ILE A 55 -5.11 0.40 0.48
CA ILE A 55 -5.01 -0.29 1.77
C ILE A 55 -4.02 -1.43 1.64
N VAL A 56 -3.16 -1.56 2.64
CA VAL A 56 -2.24 -2.69 2.78
C VAL A 56 -2.57 -3.42 4.07
N ILE A 57 -3.01 -4.65 3.96
CA ILE A 57 -3.29 -5.50 5.11
C ILE A 57 -2.07 -6.38 5.37
N LYS A 58 -1.52 -6.26 6.57
CA LYS A 58 -0.46 -7.13 7.09
C LYS A 58 -1.13 -8.19 7.94
N LEU A 59 -1.22 -9.39 7.40
CA LEU A 59 -1.89 -10.51 8.04
C LEU A 59 -0.86 -11.48 8.61
N ARG A 60 -0.98 -11.80 9.89
CA ARG A 60 -0.18 -12.82 10.55
C ARG A 60 -1.04 -14.04 10.87
N ASN A 61 -0.72 -15.18 10.27
CA ASN A 61 -1.34 -16.44 10.62
C ASN A 61 -0.55 -17.07 11.79
N LEU A 62 -1.15 -17.05 12.98
CA LEU A 62 -0.56 -17.60 14.19
C LEU A 62 -0.81 -19.10 14.36
N ASP A 63 -1.69 -19.69 13.56
CA ASP A 63 -1.94 -21.12 13.55
C ASP A 63 -0.85 -21.87 12.78
N ALA A 64 -0.66 -23.13 13.14
CA ALA A 64 0.25 -24.02 12.41
C ALA A 64 -0.30 -24.43 11.03
N LYS A 65 -1.60 -24.35 10.85
CA LYS A 65 -2.28 -24.67 9.58
C LYS A 65 -2.38 -23.47 8.67
N ALA A 66 -2.36 -23.72 7.37
CA ALA A 66 -2.66 -22.69 6.39
C ALA A 66 -4.11 -22.20 6.53
N MET A 67 -4.34 -20.95 6.15
CA MET A 67 -5.67 -20.38 6.02
C MET A 67 -5.78 -19.71 4.65
N GLU A 68 -6.98 -19.44 4.17
CA GLU A 68 -7.21 -18.74 2.92
C GLU A 68 -8.02 -17.47 3.18
N PHE A 69 -7.34 -16.34 3.03
CA PHE A 69 -7.91 -15.01 3.24
C PHE A 69 -8.62 -14.56 1.98
N GLU A 70 -9.92 -14.37 2.05
CA GLU A 70 -10.76 -14.10 0.89
C GLU A 70 -11.78 -12.99 1.15
N SER A 71 -12.05 -12.22 0.09
CA SER A 71 -13.22 -11.35 0.00
C SER A 71 -13.82 -11.48 -1.39
N LYS A 72 -15.06 -11.93 -1.46
CA LYS A 72 -15.78 -12.07 -2.73
C LYS A 72 -16.04 -10.72 -3.38
N THR A 73 -16.44 -9.74 -2.59
CA THR A 73 -16.74 -8.39 -3.05
C THR A 73 -15.52 -7.67 -3.62
N LEU A 74 -14.38 -7.81 -2.95
CA LEU A 74 -13.13 -7.15 -3.34
C LEU A 74 -12.29 -8.01 -4.29
N LYS A 75 -12.72 -9.23 -4.57
CA LYS A 75 -12.00 -10.21 -5.41
C LYS A 75 -10.58 -10.45 -4.92
N VAL A 76 -10.42 -10.58 -3.63
CA VAL A 76 -9.17 -10.91 -2.96
C VAL A 76 -9.18 -12.37 -2.59
N GLU A 77 -8.09 -13.07 -2.86
CA GLU A 77 -7.88 -14.46 -2.52
C GLU A 77 -6.40 -14.69 -2.25
N LYS A 78 -6.05 -15.13 -1.04
CA LYS A 78 -4.67 -15.35 -0.64
C LYS A 78 -4.55 -16.50 0.33
N VAL A 79 -3.82 -17.54 -0.06
CA VAL A 79 -3.44 -18.62 0.87
C VAL A 79 -2.27 -18.13 1.71
N VAL A 80 -2.41 -18.24 3.03
CA VAL A 80 -1.38 -17.87 3.99
C VAL A 80 -0.94 -19.12 4.73
N ALA A 81 0.30 -19.52 4.54
CA ALA A 81 0.86 -20.70 5.22
C ALA A 81 0.78 -20.55 6.74
N GLY A 82 0.76 -21.67 7.44
CA GLY A 82 0.83 -21.67 8.91
C GLY A 82 2.08 -20.97 9.42
N SER A 83 1.96 -20.30 10.55
CA SER A 83 3.06 -19.58 11.21
C SER A 83 3.78 -18.58 10.28
N SER A 84 3.04 -17.96 9.38
CA SER A 84 3.57 -17.07 8.34
C SER A 84 2.80 -15.76 8.26
N ASP A 85 3.44 -14.76 7.67
CA ASP A 85 2.86 -13.45 7.40
C ASP A 85 2.54 -13.32 5.91
N ALA A 86 1.51 -12.52 5.60
CA ALA A 86 1.16 -12.16 4.23
C ALA A 86 0.86 -10.67 4.14
N THR A 87 1.11 -10.11 2.98
CA THR A 87 0.73 -8.75 2.64
C THR A 87 -0.34 -8.79 1.58
N ILE A 88 -1.49 -8.19 1.86
CA ILE A 88 -2.61 -8.12 0.94
C ILE A 88 -2.83 -6.67 0.54
N ASN A 89 -2.75 -6.39 -0.76
CA ASN A 89 -3.02 -5.08 -1.31
C ASN A 89 -4.48 -4.98 -1.71
N VAL A 90 -5.18 -3.98 -1.17
CA VAL A 90 -6.57 -3.70 -1.48
C VAL A 90 -6.65 -2.33 -2.14
N ARG A 91 -7.29 -2.27 -3.30
CA ARG A 91 -7.50 -1.01 -4.00
C ARG A 91 -8.32 -0.04 -3.16
N ALA A 92 -8.14 1.26 -3.40
CA ALA A 92 -8.97 2.29 -2.81
C ALA A 92 -10.46 1.97 -2.98
N GLN A 93 -11.22 2.05 -1.90
CA GLN A 93 -12.63 1.70 -1.86
C GLN A 93 -13.50 2.91 -1.53
N LYS A 94 -14.74 2.87 -1.96
CA LYS A 94 -15.77 3.79 -1.52
C LYS A 94 -16.21 3.47 -0.09
N PRO A 95 -16.81 4.42 0.63
CA PRO A 95 -17.36 4.14 1.95
C PRO A 95 -18.29 2.93 1.92
N GLY A 96 -18.16 2.07 2.90
CA GLY A 96 -18.95 0.85 3.00
C GLY A 96 -18.34 -0.18 3.94
N ARG A 97 -19.02 -1.30 4.06
CA ARG A 97 -18.59 -2.43 4.85
C ARG A 97 -18.23 -3.59 3.92
N TYR A 98 -17.01 -4.05 4.02
CA TYR A 98 -16.47 -5.13 3.20
C TYR A 98 -16.07 -6.31 4.09
N GLU A 99 -16.51 -7.51 3.72
CA GLU A 99 -16.25 -8.71 4.51
C GLU A 99 -15.07 -9.49 3.93
N PHE A 100 -14.16 -9.91 4.83
CA PHE A 100 -13.15 -10.93 4.58
C PHE A 100 -13.41 -12.13 5.48
N PHE A 101 -12.96 -13.28 5.06
CA PHE A 101 -13.11 -14.53 5.81
C PHE A 101 -12.00 -15.51 5.47
N ASP A 102 -11.84 -16.51 6.33
CA ASP A 102 -11.04 -17.68 5.99
C ASP A 102 -11.95 -18.68 5.25
N GLU A 103 -11.66 -18.94 3.98
CA GLU A 103 -12.50 -19.81 3.16
C GLU A 103 -12.63 -21.22 3.75
N TYR A 104 -11.62 -21.73 4.43
CA TYR A 104 -11.68 -23.04 5.07
C TYR A 104 -12.60 -23.05 6.30
N ASN A 105 -13.00 -21.90 6.81
CA ASN A 105 -13.86 -21.72 7.99
C ASN A 105 -14.83 -20.53 7.81
N GLU A 106 -15.43 -20.41 6.66
CA GLU A 106 -16.20 -19.23 6.22
C GLU A 106 -17.27 -18.76 7.21
N LYS A 107 -17.95 -19.70 7.87
CA LYS A 107 -19.07 -19.35 8.77
C LYS A 107 -18.65 -18.70 10.07
N VAL A 108 -17.43 -18.97 10.53
CA VAL A 108 -16.97 -18.55 11.85
C VAL A 108 -15.80 -17.58 11.82
N ALA A 109 -14.93 -17.67 10.82
CA ALA A 109 -13.71 -16.86 10.71
C ALA A 109 -13.94 -15.70 9.76
N ARG A 110 -14.42 -14.57 10.29
CA ARG A 110 -14.76 -13.37 9.52
C ARG A 110 -14.19 -12.11 10.15
N VAL A 111 -13.85 -11.14 9.31
CA VAL A 111 -13.42 -9.80 9.71
C VAL A 111 -14.06 -8.77 8.77
N ALA A 112 -14.48 -7.65 9.35
CA ALA A 112 -15.04 -6.56 8.57
C ALA A 112 -14.01 -5.44 8.35
N LEU A 113 -13.95 -4.96 7.14
CA LEU A 113 -13.28 -3.71 6.78
C LEU A 113 -14.34 -2.63 6.61
N VAL A 114 -14.32 -1.63 7.48
CA VAL A 114 -15.22 -0.49 7.41
C VAL A 114 -14.47 0.69 6.79
N VAL A 115 -14.90 1.12 5.63
CA VAL A 115 -14.33 2.25 4.92
C VAL A 115 -15.25 3.46 5.11
N LYS A 116 -14.69 4.57 5.57
CA LYS A 116 -15.45 5.78 5.87
C LYS A 116 -14.65 7.08 5.69
#